data_b4b48894e794642da49576e1a64307aa
#
_entry.id   b4b48894e794642da49576e1a64307aa
#
_cell.length_a   1.000
_cell.length_b   1.000
_cell.length_c   1.000
_cell.angle_alpha   90.00
_cell.angle_beta   90.00
_cell.angle_gamma   90.00
#
_symmetry.space_group_name_H-M   'P 1'
#
loop_
_entity.id
_entity.type
_entity.pdbx_description
1 polymer ?
#
loop_
_entity_poly.entity_id
_entity_poly.type
_entity_poly.pdbx_seq_one_letter_code
_entity_poly.pdbx_strand_id
1 'polypeptide(L)'
;MFLIEENYFAQIGERLDSLLRKACDEILLRWDESFNSDAIKNYCYLIRNKGKLFQYDVFLLNQGRIDDFMCRVHYTGLKHKDVIFDKNGSVRALTEKAPTGGRWHADIRYLVTTYWFHVHMSAKYFIRRDFFKLESIMRILMDTHASLLLSAYDKINWGGSASKLRFIPGGKQEHLMLYGCVRDFELMRDNLLQAMKWFDEDVCEIVAGIGDNGIIA
;
A
#
# COMPACT_ATOMS: atom_id res chain seq x y z
N MET A 1 13.83 2.62 8.88
CA MET A 1 14.16 3.37 7.64
C MET A 1 15.44 4.16 7.91
N PHE A 2 16.33 4.20 6.91
CA PHE A 2 17.61 4.91 6.97
C PHE A 2 17.73 5.82 5.76
N LEU A 3 18.13 7.08 5.98
CA LEU A 3 18.54 8.00 4.94
C LEU A 3 20.05 7.86 4.76
N ILE A 4 20.50 7.53 3.55
CA ILE A 4 21.89 7.22 3.24
C ILE A 4 22.40 8.24 2.23
N GLU A 5 23.58 8.82 2.49
CA GLU A 5 24.27 9.67 1.54
C GLU A 5 24.53 8.91 0.22
N GLU A 6 24.37 9.58 -0.91
CA GLU A 6 24.41 8.99 -2.25
C GLU A 6 25.67 8.13 -2.48
N ASN A 7 26.83 8.63 -2.07
CA ASN A 7 28.12 7.95 -2.25
C ASN A 7 28.23 6.61 -1.51
N TYR A 8 27.41 6.40 -0.49
CA TYR A 8 27.43 5.17 0.33
C TYR A 8 26.22 4.26 0.09
N PHE A 9 25.25 4.70 -0.71
CA PHE A 9 23.97 4.01 -0.84
C PHE A 9 24.12 2.56 -1.35
N ALA A 10 24.89 2.37 -2.42
CA ALA A 10 25.16 1.03 -2.96
C ALA A 10 25.91 0.16 -1.95
N GLN A 11 27.00 0.70 -1.39
CA GLN A 11 27.86 -0.02 -0.44
C GLN A 11 27.13 -0.46 0.83
N ILE A 12 26.25 0.40 1.37
CA ILE A 12 25.47 0.06 2.56
C ILE A 12 24.49 -1.08 2.25
N GLY A 13 23.83 -1.05 1.08
CA GLY A 13 22.94 -2.13 0.64
C GLY A 13 23.65 -3.48 0.57
N GLU A 14 24.88 -3.53 0.04
CA GLU A 14 25.69 -4.74 -0.05
C GLU A 14 26.18 -5.25 1.33
N ARG A 15 26.46 -4.33 2.25
CA ARG A 15 27.00 -4.65 3.58
C ARG A 15 25.92 -4.88 4.65
N LEU A 16 24.64 -4.70 4.31
CA LEU A 16 23.56 -4.72 5.30
C LEU A 16 23.50 -6.04 6.07
N ASP A 17 23.66 -7.18 5.40
CA ASP A 17 23.71 -8.50 6.06
C ASP A 17 24.83 -8.59 7.09
N SER A 18 26.01 -8.10 6.74
CA SER A 18 27.16 -8.13 7.65
C SER A 18 26.98 -7.21 8.86
N LEU A 19 26.21 -6.13 8.69
CA LEU A 19 25.87 -5.21 9.79
C LEU A 19 24.83 -5.83 10.71
N LEU A 20 23.78 -6.45 10.15
CA LEU A 20 22.72 -7.09 10.92
C LEU A 20 23.23 -8.31 11.71
N ARG A 21 24.16 -9.09 11.14
CA ARG A 21 24.81 -10.22 11.85
C ARG A 21 25.56 -9.81 13.11
N LYS A 22 25.89 -8.54 13.28
CA LYS A 22 26.47 -8.01 14.53
C LYS A 22 25.42 -7.73 15.60
N ALA A 23 24.15 -7.61 15.19
CA ALA A 23 23.04 -7.24 16.06
C ALA A 23 22.06 -8.38 16.36
N CYS A 24 22.21 -9.54 15.68
CA CYS A 24 21.37 -10.71 15.88
C CYS A 24 22.20 -11.99 15.91
N ASP A 25 21.63 -13.06 16.45
CA ASP A 25 22.29 -14.38 16.50
C ASP A 25 22.35 -15.02 15.12
N GLU A 26 21.27 -14.87 14.31
CA GLU A 26 21.17 -15.51 13.01
C GLU A 26 20.20 -14.75 12.09
N ILE A 27 20.55 -14.62 10.80
CA ILE A 27 19.65 -14.24 9.73
C ILE A 27 19.12 -15.52 9.08
N LEU A 28 17.83 -15.78 9.23
CA LEU A 28 17.17 -16.98 8.69
C LEU A 28 16.74 -16.80 7.25
N LEU A 29 16.22 -15.62 6.91
CA LEU A 29 15.73 -15.28 5.59
C LEU A 29 16.00 -13.80 5.30
N ARG A 30 16.32 -13.51 4.05
CA ARG A 30 16.28 -12.17 3.46
C ARG A 30 15.39 -12.20 2.24
N TRP A 31 14.50 -11.23 2.14
CA TRP A 31 13.65 -10.98 0.99
C TRP A 31 13.97 -9.59 0.46
N ASP A 32 14.32 -9.51 -0.82
CA ASP A 32 14.58 -8.25 -1.51
C ASP A 32 13.32 -7.86 -2.28
N GLU A 33 12.79 -6.67 -2.03
CA GLU A 33 11.58 -6.20 -2.71
C GLU A 33 11.83 -5.91 -4.20
N SER A 34 10.82 -6.19 -5.01
CA SER A 34 10.89 -6.06 -6.47
C SER A 34 11.01 -4.62 -6.96
N PHE A 35 10.66 -3.64 -6.12
CA PHE A 35 10.76 -2.21 -6.44
C PHE A 35 12.13 -1.61 -6.09
N ASN A 36 13.07 -2.39 -5.61
CA ASN A 36 14.42 -1.92 -5.30
C ASN A 36 15.07 -1.23 -6.51
N SER A 37 15.60 -0.04 -6.28
CA SER A 37 16.17 0.85 -7.30
C SER A 37 17.36 1.64 -6.75
N ASP A 38 17.91 2.56 -7.53
CA ASP A 38 18.96 3.49 -7.09
C ASP A 38 18.45 4.57 -6.13
N ALA A 39 17.12 4.76 -6.04
CA ALA A 39 16.51 5.73 -5.13
C ALA A 39 16.15 5.11 -3.79
N ILE A 40 15.65 3.87 -3.80
CA ILE A 40 15.17 3.16 -2.62
C ILE A 40 15.52 1.69 -2.68
N LYS A 41 15.88 1.11 -1.52
CA LYS A 41 15.97 -0.34 -1.33
C LYS A 41 15.18 -0.74 -0.10
N ASN A 42 14.45 -1.82 -0.20
CA ASN A 42 13.78 -2.46 0.91
C ASN A 42 14.18 -3.93 1.01
N TYR A 43 14.55 -4.32 2.21
CA TYR A 43 14.92 -5.68 2.55
C TYR A 43 14.11 -6.13 3.76
N CYS A 44 13.35 -7.19 3.61
CA CYS A 44 12.66 -7.83 4.72
C CYS A 44 13.54 -8.99 5.25
N TYR A 45 13.84 -8.95 6.53
CA TYR A 45 14.64 -9.96 7.21
C TYR A 45 13.80 -10.72 8.23
N LEU A 46 13.94 -12.03 8.22
CA LEU A 46 13.57 -12.88 9.36
C LEU A 46 14.84 -13.24 10.11
N ILE A 47 14.93 -12.79 11.34
CA ILE A 47 16.10 -13.01 12.18
C ILE A 47 15.75 -13.76 13.46
N ARG A 48 16.73 -14.46 14.02
CA ARG A 48 16.69 -15.00 15.38
C ARG A 48 17.59 -14.17 16.28
N ASN A 49 17.07 -13.79 17.43
CA ASN A 49 17.87 -13.10 18.46
C ASN A 49 17.37 -13.53 19.85
N LYS A 50 18.28 -14.02 20.69
CA LYS A 50 17.99 -14.53 22.04
C LYS A 50 16.84 -15.55 22.04
N GLY A 51 16.87 -16.48 21.07
CA GLY A 51 15.87 -17.53 20.90
C GLY A 51 14.51 -17.09 20.37
N LYS A 52 14.29 -15.81 20.06
CA LYS A 52 13.05 -15.27 19.51
C LYS A 52 13.21 -14.93 18.04
N LEU A 53 12.10 -15.03 17.30
CA LEU A 53 12.01 -14.64 15.91
C LEU A 53 11.50 -13.20 15.80
N PHE A 54 12.13 -12.42 14.90
CA PHE A 54 11.74 -11.05 14.58
C PHE A 54 11.74 -10.86 13.08
N GLN A 55 10.78 -10.07 12.59
CA GLN A 55 10.78 -9.55 11.25
C GLN A 55 11.25 -8.09 11.28
N TYR A 56 12.17 -7.75 10.39
CA TYR A 56 12.63 -6.37 10.19
C TYR A 56 12.49 -5.99 8.74
N ASP A 57 11.74 -4.92 8.48
CA ASP A 57 11.67 -4.25 7.19
C ASP A 57 12.66 -3.08 7.20
N VAL A 58 13.73 -3.21 6.45
CA VAL A 58 14.81 -2.22 6.39
C VAL A 58 14.70 -1.44 5.10
N PHE A 59 14.29 -0.19 5.19
CA PHE A 59 14.26 0.74 4.07
C PHE A 59 15.53 1.60 4.07
N LEU A 60 16.22 1.64 2.94
CA LEU A 60 17.31 2.55 2.64
C LEU A 60 16.82 3.55 1.62
N LEU A 61 16.87 4.84 1.94
CA LEU A 61 16.55 5.94 1.03
C LEU A 61 17.84 6.63 0.61
N ASN A 62 18.02 6.84 -0.69
CA ASN A 62 19.14 7.58 -1.23
C ASN A 62 18.90 9.09 -1.07
N GLN A 63 19.76 9.77 -0.31
CA GLN A 63 19.65 11.21 -0.06
C GLN A 63 19.73 12.03 -1.35
N GLY A 64 20.56 11.61 -2.32
CA GLY A 64 20.67 12.27 -3.62
C GLY A 64 19.44 12.13 -4.51
N ARG A 65 18.54 11.19 -4.16
CA ARG A 65 17.31 10.93 -4.89
C ARG A 65 16.06 11.03 -4.03
N ILE A 66 16.12 11.81 -2.96
CA ILE A 66 15.05 11.90 -1.95
C ILE A 66 13.72 12.43 -2.52
N ASP A 67 13.77 13.19 -3.60
CA ASP A 67 12.59 13.72 -4.29
C ASP A 67 11.95 12.71 -5.27
N ASP A 68 12.56 11.53 -5.45
CA ASP A 68 11.93 10.43 -6.18
C ASP A 68 10.60 10.04 -5.53
N PHE A 69 9.60 9.71 -6.36
CA PHE A 69 8.27 9.36 -5.90
C PHE A 69 8.29 8.24 -4.84
N MET A 70 9.06 7.18 -5.08
CA MET A 70 9.15 6.05 -4.16
C MET A 70 9.76 6.45 -2.82
N CYS A 71 10.77 7.33 -2.80
CA CYS A 71 11.32 7.87 -1.56
C CYS A 71 10.27 8.71 -0.82
N ARG A 72 9.59 9.62 -1.53
CA ARG A 72 8.57 10.52 -0.94
C ARG A 72 7.45 9.74 -0.27
N VAL A 73 6.95 8.68 -0.91
CA VAL A 73 5.90 7.82 -0.35
C VAL A 73 6.30 7.25 1.01
N HIS A 74 7.58 6.93 1.21
CA HIS A 74 8.04 6.27 2.44
C HIS A 74 8.38 7.22 3.58
N TYR A 75 8.79 8.46 3.32
CA TYR A 75 9.07 9.41 4.41
C TYR A 75 7.92 10.37 4.70
N THR A 76 6.92 10.47 3.81
CA THR A 76 5.73 11.31 4.06
C THR A 76 4.99 10.83 5.29
N GLY A 77 4.68 11.75 6.18
CA GLY A 77 3.99 11.45 7.45
C GLY A 77 4.89 11.07 8.61
N LEU A 78 6.21 10.96 8.43
CA LEU A 78 7.16 10.85 9.54
C LEU A 78 7.09 12.10 10.42
N LYS A 79 7.19 11.90 11.74
CA LYS A 79 7.20 12.96 12.74
C LYS A 79 8.55 12.99 13.44
N HIS A 80 8.91 14.12 14.04
CA HIS A 80 10.14 14.24 14.84
C HIS A 80 10.33 13.11 15.87
N LYS A 81 9.25 12.67 16.52
CA LYS A 81 9.27 11.58 17.49
C LYS A 81 9.64 10.22 16.91
N ASP A 82 9.49 10.04 15.59
CA ASP A 82 9.79 8.79 14.90
C ASP A 82 11.28 8.71 14.51
N VAL A 83 12.03 9.80 14.68
CA VAL A 83 13.45 9.89 14.38
C VAL A 83 14.26 9.43 15.59
N ILE A 84 14.82 8.22 15.53
CA ILE A 84 15.62 7.64 16.60
C ILE A 84 17.04 8.20 16.61
N PHE A 85 17.61 8.42 15.42
CA PHE A 85 18.98 8.91 15.25
C PHE A 85 19.07 9.78 14.01
N ASP A 86 19.71 10.95 14.14
CA ASP A 86 19.94 11.89 13.04
C ASP A 86 21.25 12.65 13.28
N LYS A 87 22.32 12.21 12.60
CA LYS A 87 23.67 12.70 12.81
C LYS A 87 23.86 14.15 12.41
N ASN A 88 23.21 14.58 11.33
CA ASN A 88 23.43 15.88 10.69
C ASN A 88 22.14 16.70 10.50
N GLY A 89 21.03 16.31 11.11
CA GLY A 89 19.74 17.00 10.98
C GLY A 89 18.99 16.73 9.68
N SER A 90 19.54 15.92 8.77
CA SER A 90 18.93 15.67 7.46
C SER A 90 17.56 14.98 7.53
N VAL A 91 17.41 14.03 8.44
CA VAL A 91 16.12 13.31 8.60
C VAL A 91 15.07 14.24 9.21
N ARG A 92 15.44 15.05 10.18
CA ARG A 92 14.54 16.05 10.77
C ARG A 92 14.08 17.08 9.75
N ALA A 93 14.98 17.56 8.92
CA ALA A 93 14.64 18.47 7.81
C ALA A 93 13.62 17.86 6.84
N LEU A 94 13.66 16.54 6.60
CA LEU A 94 12.63 15.85 5.82
C LEU A 94 11.26 15.83 6.52
N THR A 95 11.22 15.70 7.86
CA THR A 95 9.95 15.69 8.59
C THR A 95 9.28 17.05 8.63
N GLU A 96 10.05 18.12 8.43
CA GLU A 96 9.58 19.51 8.36
C GLU A 96 9.10 19.91 6.96
N LYS A 97 9.55 19.22 5.91
CA LYS A 97 9.03 19.43 4.57
C LYS A 97 7.54 19.10 4.59
N ALA A 98 6.69 20.10 4.39
CA ALA A 98 5.28 19.86 4.15
C ALA A 98 5.15 18.80 3.04
N PRO A 99 4.22 17.86 3.17
CA PRO A 99 3.99 16.88 2.12
C PRO A 99 3.66 17.65 0.83
N THR A 100 4.63 17.74 -0.07
CA THR A 100 4.47 18.35 -1.41
C THR A 100 3.69 17.41 -2.34
N GLY A 101 3.26 16.27 -1.83
CA GLY A 101 2.36 15.38 -2.50
C GLY A 101 0.93 15.80 -2.19
N GLY A 102 0.21 16.33 -3.17
CA GLY A 102 -1.23 16.32 -3.13
C GLY A 102 -1.71 14.90 -2.73
N ARG A 103 -2.86 14.79 -2.08
CA ARG A 103 -3.55 13.51 -1.87
C ARG A 103 -3.39 12.70 -3.13
N TRP A 104 -3.00 11.47 -3.01
CA TRP A 104 -3.01 10.56 -4.14
C TRP A 104 -4.50 10.41 -4.55
N HIS A 105 -4.94 11.31 -5.41
CA HIS A 105 -6.25 11.19 -5.98
C HIS A 105 -6.14 10.05 -6.98
N ALA A 106 -6.60 8.89 -6.57
CA ALA A 106 -6.90 7.85 -7.54
C ALA A 106 -7.84 8.51 -8.57
N ASP A 107 -7.53 8.33 -9.84
CA ASP A 107 -8.45 8.75 -10.89
C ASP A 107 -9.75 7.97 -10.71
N ILE A 108 -10.74 8.61 -10.09
CA ILE A 108 -12.05 7.99 -9.78
C ILE A 108 -12.70 7.46 -11.06
N ARG A 109 -12.57 8.18 -12.16
CA ARG A 109 -13.10 7.73 -13.45
C ARG A 109 -12.41 6.44 -13.90
N TYR A 110 -11.10 6.35 -13.75
CA TYR A 110 -10.36 5.12 -14.03
C TYR A 110 -10.81 3.97 -13.12
N LEU A 111 -10.97 4.20 -11.83
CA LEU A 111 -11.43 3.18 -10.88
C LEU A 111 -12.83 2.68 -11.23
N VAL A 112 -13.77 3.59 -11.50
CA VAL A 112 -15.15 3.24 -11.89
C VAL A 112 -15.15 2.43 -13.18
N THR A 113 -14.38 2.86 -14.19
CA THR A 113 -14.29 2.15 -15.46
C THR A 113 -13.70 0.76 -15.27
N THR A 114 -12.62 0.64 -14.50
CA THR A 114 -11.95 -0.63 -14.18
C THR A 114 -12.89 -1.58 -13.45
N TYR A 115 -13.61 -1.07 -12.46
CA TYR A 115 -14.57 -1.86 -11.68
C TYR A 115 -15.65 -2.46 -12.58
N TRP A 116 -16.37 -1.65 -13.33
CA TRP A 116 -17.46 -2.11 -14.18
C TRP A 116 -17.00 -3.02 -15.33
N PHE A 117 -15.81 -2.78 -15.88
CA PHE A 117 -15.22 -3.69 -16.84
C PHE A 117 -15.01 -5.09 -16.24
N HIS A 118 -14.49 -5.18 -15.01
CA HIS A 118 -14.25 -6.47 -14.37
C HIS A 118 -15.54 -7.13 -13.87
N VAL A 119 -16.56 -6.37 -13.47
CA VAL A 119 -17.91 -6.89 -13.24
C VAL A 119 -18.45 -7.57 -14.49
N HIS A 120 -18.36 -6.89 -15.65
CA HIS A 120 -18.77 -7.51 -16.92
C HIS A 120 -17.97 -8.79 -17.24
N MET A 121 -16.67 -8.77 -17.01
CA MET A 121 -15.84 -9.95 -17.20
C MET A 121 -16.20 -11.10 -16.27
N SER A 122 -16.65 -10.83 -15.05
CA SER A 122 -17.03 -11.86 -14.07
C SER A 122 -18.22 -12.71 -14.54
N ALA A 123 -19.20 -12.10 -15.24
CA ALA A 123 -20.39 -12.78 -15.72
C ALA A 123 -20.06 -14.02 -16.54
N LYS A 124 -19.09 -13.93 -17.45
CA LYS A 124 -18.67 -15.08 -18.27
C LYS A 124 -18.02 -16.20 -17.45
N TYR A 125 -17.32 -15.86 -16.37
CA TYR A 125 -16.67 -16.86 -15.51
C TYR A 125 -17.66 -17.52 -14.55
N PHE A 126 -18.71 -16.80 -14.13
CA PHE A 126 -19.86 -17.41 -13.45
C PHE A 126 -20.54 -18.46 -14.35
N ILE A 127 -20.84 -18.11 -15.61
CA ILE A 127 -21.46 -19.03 -16.57
C ILE A 127 -20.58 -20.27 -16.80
N ARG A 128 -19.26 -20.09 -16.91
CA ARG A 128 -18.31 -21.18 -17.15
C ARG A 128 -17.95 -21.96 -15.89
N ARG A 129 -18.38 -21.50 -14.74
CA ARG A 129 -18.00 -22.02 -13.42
C ARG A 129 -16.47 -22.11 -13.24
N ASP A 130 -15.73 -21.15 -13.81
CA ASP A 130 -14.27 -21.06 -13.72
C ASP A 130 -13.87 -20.35 -12.41
N PHE A 131 -13.73 -21.14 -11.35
CA PHE A 131 -13.47 -20.65 -9.99
C PHE A 131 -12.21 -19.80 -9.91
N PHE A 132 -11.09 -20.25 -10.49
CA PHE A 132 -9.81 -19.56 -10.33
C PHE A 132 -9.78 -18.20 -11.05
N LYS A 133 -10.41 -18.11 -12.22
CA LYS A 133 -10.54 -16.81 -12.90
C LYS A 133 -11.52 -15.89 -12.20
N LEU A 134 -12.57 -16.44 -11.63
CA LEU A 134 -13.53 -15.67 -10.85
C LEU A 134 -12.87 -15.11 -9.58
N GLU A 135 -12.12 -15.93 -8.85
CA GLU A 135 -11.33 -15.49 -7.68
C GLU A 135 -10.37 -14.35 -8.02
N SER A 136 -9.65 -14.47 -9.13
CA SER A 136 -8.76 -13.41 -9.61
C SER A 136 -9.50 -12.10 -9.91
N ILE A 137 -10.68 -12.18 -10.53
CA ILE A 137 -11.52 -11.01 -10.81
C ILE A 137 -12.07 -10.39 -9.51
N MET A 138 -12.57 -11.19 -8.58
CA MET A 138 -13.08 -10.71 -7.29
C MET A 138 -12.02 -9.94 -6.52
N ARG A 139 -10.76 -10.40 -6.58
CA ARG A 139 -9.63 -9.68 -5.98
C ARG A 139 -9.39 -8.32 -6.64
N ILE A 140 -9.43 -8.25 -7.97
CA ILE A 140 -9.29 -6.96 -8.70
C ILE A 140 -10.42 -6.01 -8.32
N LEU A 141 -11.67 -6.50 -8.23
CA LEU A 141 -12.83 -5.70 -7.81
C LEU A 141 -12.65 -5.17 -6.38
N MET A 142 -12.21 -6.03 -5.45
CA MET A 142 -11.91 -5.65 -4.07
C MET A 142 -10.83 -4.56 -4.01
N ASP A 143 -9.70 -4.75 -4.73
CA ASP A 143 -8.59 -3.80 -4.74
C ASP A 143 -9.01 -2.45 -5.36
N THR A 144 -9.87 -2.49 -6.39
CA THR A 144 -10.41 -1.28 -7.02
C THR A 144 -11.34 -0.53 -6.08
N HIS A 145 -12.26 -1.24 -5.41
CA HIS A 145 -13.18 -0.64 -4.42
C HIS A 145 -12.42 -0.10 -3.20
N ALA A 146 -11.44 -0.85 -2.69
CA ALA A 146 -10.56 -0.39 -1.62
C ALA A 146 -9.81 0.90 -2.01
N SER A 147 -9.31 0.98 -3.26
CA SER A 147 -8.63 2.17 -3.76
C SER A 147 -9.57 3.39 -3.86
N LEU A 148 -10.82 3.17 -4.23
CA LEU A 148 -11.86 4.20 -4.22
C LEU A 148 -12.07 4.73 -2.79
N LEU A 149 -12.32 3.84 -1.82
CA LEU A 149 -12.52 4.22 -0.43
C LEU A 149 -11.29 4.93 0.16
N LEU A 150 -10.10 4.41 -0.10
CA LEU A 150 -8.85 5.01 0.36
C LEU A 150 -8.64 6.41 -0.20
N SER A 151 -9.14 6.74 -1.40
CA SER A 151 -9.06 8.09 -1.94
C SER A 151 -9.75 9.13 -1.05
N ALA A 152 -10.79 8.74 -0.33
CA ALA A 152 -11.51 9.59 0.61
C ALA A 152 -10.95 9.58 2.04
N TYR A 153 -10.46 8.42 2.49
CA TYR A 153 -10.11 8.20 3.91
C TYR A 153 -8.61 8.07 4.17
N ASP A 154 -7.79 7.82 3.15
CA ASP A 154 -6.36 7.60 3.33
C ASP A 154 -5.65 8.90 3.72
N LYS A 155 -4.99 8.86 4.87
CA LYS A 155 -4.14 9.93 5.38
C LYS A 155 -2.65 9.56 5.33
N ILE A 156 -2.33 8.37 4.83
CA ILE A 156 -0.98 7.80 4.82
C ILE A 156 -0.63 7.38 3.40
N ASN A 157 0.55 7.76 2.96
CA ASN A 157 0.97 7.62 1.57
C ASN A 157 1.83 6.37 1.30
N TRP A 158 2.04 5.49 2.27
CA TRP A 158 2.88 4.32 2.06
C TRP A 158 2.16 3.01 2.41
N GLY A 159 2.64 1.91 1.85
CA GLY A 159 2.09 0.57 2.03
C GLY A 159 1.05 0.21 0.96
N GLY A 160 0.85 -1.08 0.73
CA GLY A 160 -0.19 -1.59 -0.15
C GLY A 160 -1.59 -1.30 0.41
N SER A 161 -2.62 -1.37 -0.45
CA SER A 161 -4.02 -1.13 -0.07
C SER A 161 -4.44 -1.95 1.15
N ALA A 162 -4.06 -3.22 1.22
CA ALA A 162 -4.40 -4.09 2.35
C ALA A 162 -3.94 -3.56 3.72
N SER A 163 -2.73 -2.96 3.81
CA SER A 163 -2.23 -2.39 5.07
C SER A 163 -2.97 -1.12 5.50
N LYS A 164 -3.64 -0.46 4.57
CA LYS A 164 -4.38 0.78 4.77
C LYS A 164 -5.85 0.58 5.08
N LEU A 165 -6.41 -0.60 4.83
CA LEU A 165 -7.85 -0.89 5.05
C LEU A 165 -8.32 -0.53 6.46
N ARG A 166 -7.44 -0.63 7.46
CA ARG A 166 -7.72 -0.22 8.84
C ARG A 166 -8.09 1.26 9.03
N PHE A 167 -7.80 2.12 8.04
CA PHE A 167 -8.14 3.55 8.09
C PHE A 167 -9.50 3.85 7.48
N ILE A 168 -10.10 2.89 6.78
CA ILE A 168 -11.46 2.97 6.27
C ILE A 168 -12.41 2.72 7.45
N PRO A 169 -13.52 3.48 7.59
CA PRO A 169 -14.52 3.21 8.61
C PRO A 169 -15.03 1.77 8.59
N GLY A 170 -15.25 1.16 9.77
CA GLY A 170 -15.62 -0.26 9.89
C GLY A 170 -16.79 -0.69 9.01
N GLY A 171 -17.87 0.13 8.95
CA GLY A 171 -19.00 -0.14 8.06
C GLY A 171 -18.63 -0.20 6.57
N LYS A 172 -17.65 0.60 6.13
CA LYS A 172 -17.15 0.56 4.75
C LYS A 172 -16.19 -0.61 4.51
N GLN A 173 -15.50 -1.08 5.55
CA GLN A 173 -14.68 -2.30 5.45
C GLN A 173 -15.56 -3.54 5.19
N GLU A 174 -16.78 -3.58 5.73
CA GLU A 174 -17.75 -4.66 5.48
C GLU A 174 -18.11 -4.77 4.01
N HIS A 175 -18.15 -3.64 3.26
CA HIS A 175 -18.38 -3.65 1.82
C HIS A 175 -17.31 -4.47 1.07
N LEU A 176 -16.06 -4.42 1.55
CA LEU A 176 -14.95 -5.13 0.94
C LEU A 176 -14.95 -6.63 1.27
N MET A 177 -15.58 -7.04 2.36
CA MET A 177 -15.63 -8.46 2.73
C MET A 177 -16.46 -9.31 1.77
N LEU A 178 -17.40 -8.71 1.04
CA LEU A 178 -18.25 -9.42 0.07
C LEU A 178 -17.49 -9.96 -1.14
N TYR A 179 -16.27 -9.44 -1.40
CA TYR A 179 -15.42 -10.00 -2.47
C TYR A 179 -14.70 -11.28 -2.07
N GLY A 180 -14.87 -11.76 -0.84
CA GLY A 180 -14.31 -13.02 -0.38
C GLY A 180 -14.83 -14.20 -1.20
N CYS A 181 -13.90 -15.00 -1.73
CA CYS A 181 -14.26 -16.16 -2.54
C CYS A 181 -14.58 -17.36 -1.67
N VAL A 182 -15.71 -17.98 -1.94
CA VAL A 182 -16.17 -19.26 -1.37
C VAL A 182 -16.44 -20.24 -2.51
N ARG A 183 -16.44 -21.54 -2.24
CA ARG A 183 -16.73 -22.56 -3.29
C ARG A 183 -18.20 -22.63 -3.71
N ASP A 184 -19.02 -21.71 -3.23
CA ASP A 184 -20.43 -21.59 -3.59
C ASP A 184 -20.59 -20.42 -4.59
N PHE A 185 -20.84 -20.77 -5.85
CA PHE A 185 -20.98 -19.78 -6.94
C PHE A 185 -22.24 -18.90 -6.78
N GLU A 186 -23.31 -19.43 -6.23
CA GLU A 186 -24.54 -18.67 -6.02
C GLU A 186 -24.33 -17.62 -4.92
N LEU A 187 -23.71 -18.01 -3.81
CA LEU A 187 -23.35 -17.09 -2.75
C LEU A 187 -22.35 -16.03 -3.23
N MET A 188 -21.35 -16.41 -4.02
CA MET A 188 -20.41 -15.44 -4.62
C MET A 188 -21.11 -14.46 -5.53
N ARG A 189 -22.07 -14.92 -6.33
CA ARG A 189 -22.87 -14.04 -7.20
C ARG A 189 -23.67 -13.05 -6.37
N ASP A 190 -24.38 -13.53 -5.36
CA ASP A 190 -25.24 -12.70 -4.52
C ASP A 190 -24.41 -11.65 -3.74
N ASN A 191 -23.25 -12.06 -3.23
CA ASN A 191 -22.29 -11.17 -2.62
C ASN A 191 -21.80 -10.09 -3.61
N LEU A 192 -21.46 -10.47 -4.84
CA LEU A 192 -21.03 -9.52 -5.86
C LEU A 192 -22.14 -8.55 -6.21
N LEU A 193 -23.39 -8.99 -6.36
CA LEU A 193 -24.54 -8.11 -6.63
C LEU A 193 -24.73 -7.08 -5.50
N GLN A 194 -24.53 -7.47 -4.26
CA GLN A 194 -24.58 -6.53 -3.14
C GLN A 194 -23.38 -5.60 -3.13
N ALA A 195 -22.17 -6.11 -3.40
CA ALA A 195 -20.95 -5.29 -3.49
C ALA A 195 -21.04 -4.24 -4.59
N MET A 196 -21.66 -4.54 -5.73
CA MET A 196 -21.92 -3.60 -6.82
C MET A 196 -22.79 -2.41 -6.36
N LYS A 197 -23.84 -2.65 -5.58
CA LYS A 197 -24.68 -1.59 -5.02
C LYS A 197 -23.89 -0.69 -4.08
N TRP A 198 -23.12 -1.29 -3.18
CA TRP A 198 -22.29 -0.53 -2.26
C TRP A 198 -21.18 0.26 -2.96
N PHE A 199 -20.60 -0.32 -4.03
CA PHE A 199 -19.64 0.42 -4.84
C PHE A 199 -20.25 1.69 -5.45
N ASP A 200 -21.46 1.62 -6.01
CA ASP A 200 -22.14 2.79 -6.57
C ASP A 200 -22.50 3.82 -5.49
N GLU A 201 -22.98 3.38 -4.33
CA GLU A 201 -23.25 4.25 -3.19
C GLU A 201 -21.96 4.97 -2.73
N ASP A 202 -20.85 4.24 -2.62
CA ASP A 202 -19.56 4.80 -2.23
C ASP A 202 -19.01 5.78 -3.27
N VAL A 203 -19.17 5.49 -4.56
CA VAL A 203 -18.82 6.44 -5.64
C VAL A 203 -19.62 7.73 -5.51
N CYS A 204 -20.95 7.64 -5.33
CA CYS A 204 -21.81 8.81 -5.19
C CYS A 204 -21.43 9.65 -3.97
N GLU A 205 -21.20 9.01 -2.82
CA GLU A 205 -20.78 9.68 -1.58
C GLU A 205 -19.43 10.40 -1.73
N ILE A 206 -18.44 9.73 -2.34
CA ILE A 206 -17.11 10.30 -2.52
C ILE A 206 -17.12 11.46 -3.51
N VAL A 207 -17.85 11.33 -4.62
CA VAL A 207 -17.96 12.39 -5.63
C VAL A 207 -18.69 13.61 -5.07
N ALA A 208 -19.77 13.42 -4.30
CA ALA A 208 -20.47 14.50 -3.62
C ALA A 208 -19.56 15.23 -2.62
N GLY A 209 -18.81 14.47 -1.80
CA GLY A 209 -17.85 15.04 -0.83
C GLY A 209 -16.70 15.81 -1.48
N ILE A 210 -16.29 15.45 -2.69
CA ILE A 210 -15.27 16.18 -3.47
C ILE A 210 -15.84 17.50 -3.96
N GLY A 211 -17.09 17.51 -4.47
CA GLY A 211 -17.77 18.70 -4.99
C GLY A 211 -17.98 19.78 -3.92
N ASP A 212 -18.36 19.38 -2.72
CA ASP A 212 -18.61 20.29 -1.60
C ASP A 212 -17.30 20.93 -1.04
N ASN A 213 -16.17 20.30 -1.23
CA ASN A 213 -14.86 20.78 -0.73
C ASN A 213 -14.03 21.55 -1.75
N GLY A 214 -14.57 21.88 -2.92
CA GLY A 214 -13.89 22.70 -3.93
C GLY A 214 -12.66 22.05 -4.56
N ILE A 215 -12.56 20.71 -4.57
CA ILE A 215 -11.42 19.95 -5.12
C ILE A 215 -11.82 19.40 -6.52
N ILE A 216 -12.33 20.26 -7.39
CA ILE A 216 -12.29 20.04 -8.84
C ILE A 216 -11.70 21.32 -9.44
N ALA A 217 -10.40 21.36 -9.57
CA ALA A 217 -9.67 22.25 -10.46
C ALA A 217 -8.51 21.49 -11.07
#